data_e306ede6151929e004d251fec13f098c
#
_entry.id   e306ede6151929e004d251fec13f098c
#
_cell.length_a   1.000
_cell.length_b   1.000
_cell.length_c   1.000
_cell.angle_alpha   90.00
_cell.angle_beta   90.00
_cell.angle_gamma   90.00
#
_symmetry.space_group_name_H-M   'P 1'
#
loop_
_entity.id
_entity.type
_entity.pdbx_description
1 polymer ?
#
loop_
_entity_poly.entity_id
_entity_poly.type
_entity_poly.pdbx_seq_one_letter_code
_entity_poly.pdbx_strand_id
1 'polypeptide(L)'
;LDVLEHQEDDVTFLRDLAAKMAPGSTLILTVPAMPSLWSEWDVVLGHFRRYRKETLLSAVGDSPLEVVELSYLFPELLPLGWLRRARRGAVDASSNGADAEFPDLPGWVNSGLYGFGRGSMRARRLWPAGTSLLAVLRRVN
;
A
#
# COMPACT_ATOMS: atom_id res chain seq x y z
N LEU A 1 -6.42 -1.68 6.81
CA LEU A 1 -7.54 -1.58 5.89
C LEU A 1 -7.00 -1.15 4.53
N ASP A 2 -7.00 -2.03 3.57
CA ASP A 2 -6.73 -1.77 2.16
C ASP A 2 -8.08 -1.40 1.52
N VAL A 3 -8.50 -0.15 1.66
CA VAL A 3 -9.82 0.37 1.26
C VAL A 3 -9.70 1.74 0.59
N LEU A 4 -8.73 2.55 1.04
CA LEU A 4 -8.63 3.95 0.61
C LEU A 4 -8.30 4.07 -0.88
N GLU A 5 -7.51 3.15 -1.41
CA GLU A 5 -7.16 3.06 -2.82
C GLU A 5 -8.35 2.78 -3.74
N HIS A 6 -9.43 2.25 -3.19
CA HIS A 6 -10.70 1.98 -3.90
C HIS A 6 -11.69 3.14 -3.81
N GLN A 7 -11.32 4.23 -3.14
CA GLN A 7 -12.17 5.42 -3.05
C GLN A 7 -11.75 6.43 -4.12
N GLU A 8 -12.70 6.86 -4.94
CA GLU A 8 -12.46 7.91 -5.92
C GLU A 8 -12.13 9.24 -5.22
N ASP A 9 -12.88 9.58 -4.15
CA ASP A 9 -12.65 10.71 -3.26
C ASP A 9 -12.16 10.21 -1.88
N ASP A 10 -10.86 10.00 -1.77
CA ASP A 10 -10.20 9.51 -0.57
C ASP A 10 -10.23 10.54 0.58
N VAL A 11 -10.22 11.83 0.26
CA VAL A 11 -10.29 12.92 1.24
C VAL A 11 -11.64 12.94 1.95
N THR A 12 -12.73 12.93 1.17
CA THR A 12 -14.09 12.87 1.74
C THR A 12 -14.29 11.58 2.53
N PHE A 13 -13.82 10.45 2.01
CA PHE A 13 -13.91 9.18 2.73
C PHE A 13 -13.22 9.22 4.10
N LEU A 14 -11.99 9.74 4.19
CA LEU A 14 -11.26 9.85 5.45
C LEU A 14 -11.95 10.80 6.43
N ARG A 15 -12.48 11.91 5.95
CA ARG A 15 -13.24 12.87 6.78
C ARG A 15 -14.50 12.24 7.36
N ASP A 16 -15.28 11.53 6.53
CA ASP A 16 -16.51 10.88 6.94
C ASP A 16 -16.26 9.71 7.90
N LEU A 17 -15.18 8.96 7.67
CA LEU A 17 -14.74 7.91 8.57
C LEU A 17 -14.33 8.50 9.93
N ALA A 18 -13.53 9.56 9.91
CA ALA A 18 -13.12 10.24 11.13
C ALA A 18 -14.30 10.80 11.92
N ALA A 19 -15.33 11.31 11.24
CA ALA A 19 -16.55 11.82 11.91
C ALA A 19 -17.30 10.73 12.70
N LYS A 20 -17.17 9.47 12.29
CA LYS A 20 -17.80 8.30 12.95
C LYS A 20 -16.92 7.70 14.07
N MET A 21 -15.67 8.12 14.18
CA MET A 21 -14.74 7.63 15.19
C MET A 21 -14.92 8.40 16.51
N ALA A 22 -14.76 7.73 17.63
CA ALA A 22 -14.70 8.41 18.93
C ALA A 22 -13.39 9.23 19.04
N PRO A 23 -13.43 10.41 19.72
CA PRO A 23 -12.22 11.16 20.01
C PRO A 23 -11.16 10.30 20.71
N GLY A 24 -9.90 10.44 20.30
CA GLY A 24 -8.78 9.67 20.85
C GLY A 24 -8.64 8.25 20.29
N SER A 25 -9.61 7.75 19.49
CA SER A 25 -9.50 6.42 18.86
C SER A 25 -8.43 6.39 17.77
N THR A 26 -7.96 5.18 17.47
CA THR A 26 -6.89 4.95 16.49
C THR A 26 -7.44 4.26 15.26
N LEU A 27 -7.07 4.78 14.08
CA LEU A 27 -7.28 4.17 12.78
C LEU A 27 -5.95 3.64 12.25
N ILE A 28 -5.93 2.39 11.83
CA ILE A 28 -4.78 1.80 11.14
C ILE A 28 -5.17 1.59 9.68
N LEU A 29 -4.42 2.24 8.80
CA LEU A 29 -4.56 2.12 7.35
C LEU A 29 -3.33 1.42 6.77
N THR A 30 -3.57 0.55 5.80
CA THR A 30 -2.56 0.14 4.82
C THR A 30 -3.06 0.52 3.43
N VAL A 31 -2.15 0.97 2.57
CA VAL A 31 -2.45 1.34 1.19
C VAL A 31 -1.29 0.95 0.28
N PRO A 32 -1.54 0.63 -1.00
CA PRO A 32 -0.48 0.36 -1.95
C PRO A 32 0.40 1.60 -2.15
N ALA A 33 1.70 1.40 -2.07
CA ALA A 33 2.70 2.46 -2.19
C ALA A 33 3.34 2.49 -3.58
N MET A 34 4.17 3.53 -3.82
CA MET A 34 4.96 3.69 -5.02
C MET A 34 4.10 3.73 -6.29
N PRO A 35 3.61 4.91 -6.73
CA PRO A 35 2.88 5.08 -8.00
C PRO A 35 3.64 4.54 -9.21
N SER A 36 4.98 4.50 -9.13
CA SER A 36 5.83 3.89 -10.15
C SER A 36 5.66 2.37 -10.30
N LEU A 37 5.03 1.69 -9.35
CA LEU A 37 4.70 0.27 -9.42
C LEU A 37 3.28 0.01 -9.95
N TRP A 38 2.57 1.07 -10.38
CA TRP A 38 1.25 0.91 -11.00
C TRP A 38 1.27 -0.13 -12.12
N SER A 39 0.28 -1.02 -12.13
CA SER A 39 0.20 -2.13 -13.07
C SER A 39 -1.26 -2.47 -13.39
N GLU A 40 -1.48 -3.36 -14.33
CA GLU A 40 -2.81 -3.89 -14.66
C GLU A 40 -3.51 -4.54 -13.45
N TRP A 41 -2.73 -5.04 -12.49
CA TRP A 41 -3.27 -5.54 -11.22
C TRP A 41 -4.03 -4.49 -10.45
N ASP A 42 -3.52 -3.28 -10.40
CA ASP A 42 -4.20 -2.18 -9.74
C ASP A 42 -5.55 -1.92 -10.41
N VAL A 43 -5.60 -2.02 -11.74
CA VAL A 43 -6.83 -1.86 -12.52
C VAL A 43 -7.82 -3.01 -12.25
N VAL A 44 -7.35 -4.27 -12.30
CA VAL A 44 -8.16 -5.47 -12.03
C VAL A 44 -8.72 -5.46 -10.61
N LEU A 45 -7.91 -4.99 -9.63
CA LEU A 45 -8.34 -4.85 -8.24
C LEU A 45 -9.26 -3.64 -8.02
N GLY A 46 -9.47 -2.79 -9.02
CA GLY A 46 -10.29 -1.60 -8.89
C GLY A 46 -9.66 -0.48 -8.08
N HIS A 47 -8.33 -0.40 -8.09
CA HIS A 47 -7.64 0.70 -7.46
C HIS A 47 -7.78 1.98 -8.30
N PHE A 48 -7.97 3.12 -7.66
CA PHE A 48 -7.88 4.42 -8.30
C PHE A 48 -6.45 4.96 -8.26
N ARG A 49 -5.66 4.59 -7.23
CA ARG A 49 -4.31 5.14 -7.02
C ARG A 49 -3.43 4.29 -6.13
N ARG A 50 -2.12 4.61 -6.21
CA ARG A 50 -1.10 4.21 -5.25
C ARG A 50 -0.55 5.46 -4.58
N TYR A 51 -0.08 5.34 -3.35
CA TYR A 51 0.31 6.47 -2.53
C TYR A 51 1.82 6.63 -2.41
N ARG A 52 2.23 7.89 -2.22
CA ARG A 52 3.48 8.28 -1.58
C ARG A 52 3.16 8.81 -0.20
N LYS A 53 4.17 8.97 0.66
CA LYS A 53 3.95 9.56 1.99
C LYS A 53 3.27 10.94 1.88
N GLU A 54 3.74 11.77 0.95
CA GLU A 54 3.26 13.13 0.74
C GLU A 54 1.79 13.16 0.29
N THR A 55 1.41 12.27 -0.64
CA THR A 55 0.02 12.22 -1.14
C THR A 55 -0.94 11.67 -0.09
N LEU A 56 -0.51 10.69 0.72
CA LEU A 56 -1.32 10.20 1.82
C LEU A 56 -1.46 11.24 2.94
N LEU A 57 -0.38 11.96 3.26
CA LEU A 57 -0.42 13.06 4.23
C LEU A 57 -1.35 14.18 3.77
N SER A 58 -1.36 14.50 2.47
CA SER A 58 -2.28 15.48 1.90
C SER A 58 -3.74 15.03 2.05
N ALA A 59 -4.04 13.77 1.76
CA ALA A 59 -5.41 13.23 1.91
C ALA A 59 -5.88 13.23 3.37
N VAL A 60 -4.97 12.97 4.33
CA VAL A 60 -5.27 13.00 5.77
C VAL A 60 -5.44 14.43 6.28
N GLY A 61 -4.71 15.42 5.70
CA GLY A 61 -4.61 16.78 6.21
C GLY A 61 -5.95 17.53 6.29
N ASP A 62 -6.93 17.17 5.46
CA ASP A 62 -8.27 17.76 5.46
C ASP A 62 -9.26 17.04 6.40
N SER A 63 -8.77 16.10 7.21
CA SER A 63 -9.56 15.34 8.17
C SER A 63 -9.12 15.64 9.61
N PRO A 64 -9.98 15.42 10.62
CA PRO A 64 -9.61 15.57 12.02
C PRO A 64 -8.81 14.34 12.53
N LEU A 65 -7.81 13.92 11.77
CA LEU A 65 -6.91 12.80 12.06
C LEU A 65 -5.47 13.31 12.18
N GLU A 66 -4.80 12.95 13.26
CA GLU A 66 -3.38 13.21 13.47
C GLU A 66 -2.57 11.97 13.06
N VAL A 67 -1.47 12.17 12.34
CA VAL A 67 -0.58 11.08 11.95
C VAL A 67 0.37 10.75 13.09
N VAL A 68 0.20 9.57 13.68
CA VAL A 68 1.06 9.04 14.76
C VAL A 68 2.27 8.29 14.18
N GLU A 69 2.04 7.53 13.11
CA GLU A 69 3.10 6.81 12.41
C GLU A 69 2.80 6.74 10.91
N LEU A 70 3.84 6.89 10.09
CA LEU A 70 3.79 6.69 8.65
C LEU A 70 5.06 5.97 8.20
N SER A 71 4.92 4.70 7.83
CA SER A 71 6.04 3.81 7.53
C SER A 71 5.82 3.04 6.24
N TYR A 72 6.91 2.77 5.49
CA TYR A 72 6.85 1.82 4.39
C TYR A 72 6.88 0.39 4.89
N LEU A 73 6.14 -0.48 4.21
CA LEU A 73 6.12 -1.92 4.44
C LEU A 73 6.63 -2.66 3.20
N PHE A 74 7.16 -3.87 3.43
CA PHE A 74 7.56 -4.82 2.40
C PHE A 74 8.56 -4.26 1.38
N PRO A 75 9.71 -3.70 1.83
CA PRO A 75 10.76 -3.24 0.93
C PRO A 75 11.35 -4.39 0.11
N GLU A 76 11.34 -5.62 0.64
CA GLU A 76 11.81 -6.85 -0.01
C GLU A 76 11.04 -7.20 -1.28
N LEU A 77 9.81 -6.73 -1.41
CA LEU A 77 8.98 -6.98 -2.60
C LEU A 77 9.21 -5.97 -3.72
N LEU A 78 9.96 -4.89 -3.47
CA LEU A 78 10.26 -3.87 -4.49
C LEU A 78 10.97 -4.44 -5.72
N PRO A 79 12.04 -5.26 -5.59
CA PRO A 79 12.71 -5.83 -6.75
C PRO A 79 11.76 -6.68 -7.61
N LEU A 80 10.88 -7.45 -6.96
CA LEU A 80 9.89 -8.26 -7.67
C LEU A 80 8.87 -7.40 -8.41
N GLY A 81 8.39 -6.34 -7.78
CA GLY A 81 7.47 -5.38 -8.41
C GLY A 81 8.07 -4.71 -9.65
N TRP A 82 9.33 -4.30 -9.56
CA TRP A 82 10.07 -3.71 -10.68
C TRP A 82 10.33 -4.71 -11.81
N LEU A 83 10.72 -5.94 -11.47
CA LEU A 83 10.94 -6.99 -12.44
C LEU A 83 9.66 -7.34 -13.20
N ARG A 84 8.53 -7.45 -12.50
CA ARG A 84 7.22 -7.67 -13.14
C ARG A 84 6.85 -6.54 -14.09
N ARG A 85 7.08 -5.30 -13.69
CA ARG A 85 6.85 -4.15 -14.55
C ARG A 85 7.72 -4.16 -15.80
N ALA A 86 9.02 -4.47 -15.65
CA ALA A 86 9.95 -4.53 -16.78
C ALA A 86 9.59 -5.62 -17.81
N ARG A 87 9.11 -6.78 -17.32
CA ARG A 87 8.70 -7.89 -18.20
C ARG A 87 7.40 -7.61 -18.97
N ARG A 88 6.49 -6.81 -18.43
CA ARG A 88 5.20 -6.48 -19.07
C ARG A 88 5.31 -5.49 -20.22
N GLY A 89 6.37 -4.69 -20.28
CA GLY A 89 6.67 -3.90 -21.48
C GLY A 89 7.01 -4.74 -22.72
N ALA A 90 7.18 -6.07 -22.54
CA ALA A 90 7.53 -7.02 -23.60
C ALA A 90 6.42 -8.04 -23.93
N VAL A 91 5.28 -8.02 -23.27
CA VAL A 91 4.18 -8.98 -23.48
C VAL A 91 2.91 -8.22 -23.86
N ASP A 92 2.36 -8.59 -25.02
CA ASP A 92 1.15 -8.03 -25.61
C ASP A 92 -0.05 -8.00 -24.67
N ALA A 93 -0.89 -6.96 -24.82
CA ALA A 93 -2.11 -6.65 -24.09
C ALA A 93 -3.27 -7.68 -24.27
N SER A 94 -2.99 -8.93 -24.61
CA SER A 94 -3.99 -9.95 -24.95
C SER A 94 -4.25 -11.01 -23.87
N SER A 95 -3.55 -10.98 -22.73
CA SER A 95 -3.86 -11.91 -21.65
C SER A 95 -4.91 -11.31 -20.72
N ASN A 96 -6.10 -11.87 -20.76
CA ASN A 96 -7.15 -11.61 -19.77
C ASN A 96 -6.59 -11.80 -18.36
N GLY A 97 -6.86 -10.83 -17.47
CA GLY A 97 -6.32 -10.75 -16.09
C GLY A 97 -6.59 -11.94 -15.15
N ALA A 98 -7.07 -13.08 -15.71
CA ALA A 98 -7.29 -14.33 -14.99
C ALA A 98 -6.00 -15.13 -14.69
N ASP A 99 -4.90 -14.86 -15.41
CA ASP A 99 -3.64 -15.63 -15.26
C ASP A 99 -2.61 -14.93 -14.34
N ALA A 100 -3.10 -14.11 -13.51
CA ALA A 100 -2.26 -13.38 -12.57
C ALA A 100 -1.95 -14.20 -11.31
N GLU A 101 -1.67 -15.47 -11.44
CA GLU A 101 -1.13 -16.29 -10.37
C GLU A 101 0.24 -15.78 -9.91
N PHE A 102 0.42 -15.67 -8.61
CA PHE A 102 1.75 -15.49 -8.05
C PHE A 102 2.59 -16.71 -8.46
N PRO A 103 3.78 -16.52 -9.02
CA PRO A 103 4.62 -17.67 -9.37
C PRO A 103 4.87 -18.49 -8.11
N ASP A 104 4.68 -19.80 -8.20
CA ASP A 104 5.05 -20.71 -7.14
C ASP A 104 6.55 -20.57 -6.86
N LEU A 105 6.83 -19.96 -5.73
CA LEU A 105 8.21 -19.78 -5.30
C LEU A 105 8.69 -21.05 -4.58
N PRO A 106 9.93 -21.52 -4.84
CA PRO A 106 10.52 -22.60 -4.06
C PRO A 106 10.40 -22.31 -2.57
N GLY A 107 10.08 -23.33 -1.76
CA GLY A 107 9.80 -23.18 -0.34
C GLY A 107 10.89 -22.45 0.46
N TRP A 108 12.17 -22.62 0.08
CA TRP A 108 13.29 -21.92 0.70
C TRP A 108 13.29 -20.41 0.39
N VAL A 109 12.87 -20.02 -0.83
CA VAL A 109 12.72 -18.60 -1.21
C VAL A 109 11.59 -17.98 -0.40
N ASN A 110 10.44 -18.67 -0.33
CA ASN A 110 9.30 -18.20 0.43
C ASN A 110 9.63 -18.05 1.93
N SER A 111 10.34 -19.01 2.52
CA SER A 111 10.79 -18.94 3.91
C SER A 111 11.77 -17.80 4.15
N GLY A 112 12.68 -17.55 3.21
CA GLY A 112 13.61 -16.42 3.25
C GLY A 112 12.90 -15.08 3.19
N LEU A 113 11.96 -14.91 2.26
CA LEU A 113 11.14 -13.71 2.14
C LEU A 113 10.30 -13.47 3.40
N TYR A 114 9.71 -14.52 3.95
CA TYR A 114 8.93 -14.43 5.19
C TYR A 114 9.80 -14.03 6.39
N GLY A 115 10.97 -14.65 6.54
CA GLY A 115 11.92 -14.31 7.60
C GLY A 115 12.41 -12.86 7.50
N PHE A 116 12.77 -12.42 6.29
CA PHE A 116 13.17 -11.05 6.04
C PHE A 116 12.02 -10.07 6.28
N GLY A 117 10.81 -10.39 5.79
CA GLY A 117 9.60 -9.57 6.00
C GLY A 117 9.29 -9.35 7.49
N ARG A 118 9.46 -10.37 8.33
CA ARG A 118 9.33 -10.20 9.78
C ARG A 118 10.36 -9.25 10.38
N GLY A 119 11.58 -9.28 9.87
CA GLY A 119 12.65 -8.35 10.27
C GLY A 119 12.36 -6.92 9.78
N SER A 120 11.98 -6.78 8.50
CA SER A 120 11.68 -5.49 7.89
C SER A 120 10.50 -4.78 8.57
N MET A 121 9.49 -5.53 9.02
CA MET A 121 8.36 -4.99 9.78
C MET A 121 8.79 -4.36 11.12
N ARG A 122 9.78 -4.95 11.81
CA ARG A 122 10.32 -4.37 13.04
C ARG A 122 11.11 -3.10 12.79
N ALA A 123 11.82 -3.05 11.66
CA ALA A 123 12.63 -1.92 11.23
C ALA A 123 11.87 -0.95 10.28
N ARG A 124 10.55 -1.06 10.16
CA ARG A 124 9.75 -0.37 9.13
C ARG A 124 9.94 1.15 9.08
N ARG A 125 10.24 1.77 10.22
CA ARG A 125 10.48 3.22 10.29
C ARG A 125 11.76 3.67 9.58
N LEU A 126 12.69 2.74 9.34
CA LEU A 126 13.98 3.02 8.71
C LEU A 126 13.92 2.90 7.18
N TRP A 127 12.88 2.27 6.62
CA TRP A 127 12.81 2.03 5.19
C TRP A 127 12.41 3.29 4.42
N PRO A 128 13.19 3.69 3.40
CA PRO A 128 12.88 4.83 2.56
C PRO A 128 11.80 4.53 1.50
N ALA A 129 11.52 3.24 1.24
CA ALA A 129 10.57 2.77 0.24
C ALA A 129 10.04 1.38 0.59
N GLY A 130 8.86 1.02 0.05
CA GLY A 130 8.22 -0.28 0.20
C GLY A 130 7.03 -0.39 -0.73
N THR A 131 6.46 -1.59 -0.89
CA THR A 131 5.31 -1.80 -1.78
C THR A 131 3.99 -1.34 -1.18
N SER A 132 3.96 -1.12 0.13
CA SER A 132 2.79 -0.61 0.86
C SER A 132 3.20 0.49 1.84
N LEU A 133 2.25 1.33 2.23
CA LEU A 133 2.34 2.30 3.33
C LEU A 133 1.44 1.87 4.47
N LEU A 134 1.97 1.96 5.68
CA LEU A 134 1.22 1.88 6.93
C LEU A 134 1.07 3.29 7.49
N ALA A 135 -0.15 3.69 7.76
CA ALA A 135 -0.47 4.89 8.54
C ALA A 135 -1.20 4.50 9.82
N VAL A 136 -0.72 4.99 10.95
CA VAL A 136 -1.42 4.96 12.23
C VAL A 136 -1.89 6.38 12.51
N LEU A 137 -3.18 6.57 12.53
CA LEU A 137 -3.85 7.85 12.65
C LEU A 137 -4.64 7.89 13.96
N ARG A 138 -4.68 9.03 14.63
CA ARG A 138 -5.46 9.25 15.84
C ARG A 138 -6.53 10.30 15.58
N ARG A 139 -7.76 10.03 15.98
CA ARG A 139 -8.83 11.01 15.96
C ARG A 139 -8.55 12.09 17.00
N VAL A 140 -8.36 13.32 16.56
CA VAL A 140 -8.30 14.49 17.46
C VAL A 140 -9.72 14.98 17.79
N ASN A 141 -9.82 15.80 18.82
CA ASN A 141 -11.12 16.31 19.28
C ASN A 141 -11.80 17.20 18.23
#